data_a068cd5ec8881e196266bf3a69a9c611
#
_entry.id   a068cd5ec8881e196266bf3a69a9c611
#
_cell.length_a   1.000
_cell.length_b   1.000
_cell.length_c   1.000
_cell.angle_alpha   90.00
_cell.angle_beta   90.00
_cell.angle_gamma   90.00
#
_symmetry.space_group_name_H-M   'P 1'
#
loop_
_entity.id
_entity.type
_entity.pdbx_description
1 polymer ?
#
loop_
_entity_poly.entity_id
_entity_poly.type
_entity_poly.pdbx_seq_one_letter_code
_entity_poly.pdbx_strand_id
1 'polypeptide(L)'
;MNESTQQWTIRVEGKEYGPADLATLREWKEDGRVLSTNEARRSEEETWMRAGEIPGLFAATPPQPPPVQIILPAGAAPPPPGFFRICFDAVTLYIRGFFPFLGLTLLVVIPSVLAQVTGAVLNDSKAVDLDVRSLLASGFTFCMLLLTLAAWPLYIAGIQILTGELALGRRLRFFDLLNRAVKFWPRVAALCLFVYLAFAFWMVLPLGVVILIAMGGQSAVSFFLVLAVGTVQVWIVGRLFVNFLFWQQSAVLDESDVAGALRESRSLARSGQDLPWFKRPLWQGVFVSSLWILFVIGLNLPNLLPAFREYFRVISTTHDPQTLIQAMSALPRTHGIDQLSFALGLLESMLRPLLGVAFVLIFFAAKSRVLDEAESERNHEA
;
A
#
# COMPACT_ATOMS: atom_id res chain seq x y z
N MET A 1 36.90 -19.60 -33.32
CA MET A 1 36.39 -18.58 -34.28
C MET A 1 36.74 -17.23 -33.69
N ASN A 2 37.56 -16.44 -34.39
CA ASN A 2 38.07 -15.16 -33.86
C ASN A 2 36.95 -14.10 -33.84
N GLU A 3 36.61 -13.62 -32.66
CA GLU A 3 35.61 -12.55 -32.42
C GLU A 3 35.94 -11.20 -33.09
N SER A 4 37.19 -11.04 -33.57
CA SER A 4 37.70 -9.77 -34.11
C SER A 4 37.30 -9.52 -35.58
N THR A 5 36.56 -10.41 -36.25
CA THR A 5 36.24 -10.28 -37.68
C THR A 5 34.77 -9.96 -37.97
N GLN A 6 33.94 -9.82 -36.95
CA GLN A 6 32.53 -9.51 -37.11
C GLN A 6 32.32 -8.01 -37.30
N GLN A 7 31.81 -7.60 -38.43
CA GLN A 7 31.46 -6.20 -38.72
C GLN A 7 29.97 -5.96 -38.56
N TRP A 8 29.66 -4.81 -37.97
CA TRP A 8 28.30 -4.40 -37.62
C TRP A 8 27.93 -3.06 -38.23
N THR A 9 26.70 -2.90 -38.66
CA THR A 9 26.11 -1.62 -39.05
C THR A 9 25.05 -1.24 -38.00
N ILE A 10 25.14 -0.01 -37.49
CA ILE A 10 24.19 0.52 -36.50
C ILE A 10 23.30 1.54 -37.22
N ARG A 11 21.99 1.52 -36.91
CA ARG A 11 21.05 2.54 -37.37
C ARG A 11 20.65 3.45 -36.20
N VAL A 12 20.88 4.75 -36.35
CA VAL A 12 20.52 5.79 -35.40
C VAL A 12 19.70 6.82 -36.13
N GLU A 13 18.48 7.10 -35.65
CA GLU A 13 17.55 8.08 -36.26
C GLU A 13 17.37 7.90 -37.81
N GLY A 14 17.33 6.64 -38.23
CA GLY A 14 17.13 6.32 -39.65
C GLY A 14 18.40 6.39 -40.54
N LYS A 15 19.56 6.79 -39.99
CA LYS A 15 20.86 6.79 -40.71
C LYS A 15 21.68 5.57 -40.30
N GLU A 16 22.31 4.94 -41.28
CA GLU A 16 23.18 3.78 -41.10
C GLU A 16 24.65 4.21 -40.94
N TYR A 17 25.29 3.67 -39.92
CA TYR A 17 26.69 3.91 -39.57
C TYR A 17 27.43 2.57 -39.55
N GLY A 18 28.57 2.46 -40.21
CA GLY A 18 29.38 1.24 -40.31
C GLY A 18 29.78 0.91 -41.75
N PRO A 19 30.39 -0.24 -42.00
CA PRO A 19 30.63 -1.34 -41.05
C PRO A 19 31.70 -1.02 -39.98
N ALA A 20 31.49 -1.38 -38.75
CA ALA A 20 32.36 -1.17 -37.62
C ALA A 20 32.59 -2.50 -36.82
N ASP A 21 33.78 -2.69 -36.32
CA ASP A 21 34.11 -3.82 -35.48
C ASP A 21 33.62 -3.59 -34.02
N LEU A 22 33.66 -4.63 -33.20
CA LEU A 22 33.17 -4.57 -31.81
C LEU A 22 33.98 -3.56 -30.96
N ALA A 23 35.25 -3.32 -31.27
CA ALA A 23 36.10 -2.37 -30.56
C ALA A 23 35.62 -0.94 -30.82
N THR A 24 35.39 -0.58 -32.11
CA THR A 24 34.84 0.71 -32.51
C THR A 24 33.42 0.93 -31.96
N LEU A 25 32.60 -0.10 -31.88
CA LEU A 25 31.27 0.00 -31.28
C LEU A 25 31.32 0.29 -29.78
N ARG A 26 32.33 -0.22 -29.07
CA ARG A 26 32.54 0.10 -27.65
C ARG A 26 32.93 1.56 -27.43
N GLU A 27 33.78 2.09 -28.30
CA GLU A 27 34.14 3.51 -28.31
C GLU A 27 32.90 4.39 -28.56
N TRP A 28 32.10 4.06 -29.58
CA TRP A 28 30.86 4.79 -29.83
C TRP A 28 29.82 4.69 -28.74
N LYS A 29 29.80 3.60 -27.98
CA LYS A 29 28.99 3.45 -26.78
C LYS A 29 29.47 4.37 -25.66
N GLU A 30 30.81 4.45 -25.41
CA GLU A 30 31.40 5.33 -24.39
C GLU A 30 31.14 6.81 -24.73
N ASP A 31 31.16 7.16 -26.00
CA ASP A 31 30.79 8.49 -26.51
C ASP A 31 29.27 8.77 -26.45
N GLY A 32 28.44 7.80 -26.05
CA GLY A 32 26.98 7.93 -25.99
C GLY A 32 26.30 7.94 -27.37
N ARG A 33 27.02 7.58 -28.47
CA ARG A 33 26.51 7.53 -29.84
C ARG A 33 25.72 6.26 -30.14
N VAL A 34 25.97 5.18 -29.42
CA VAL A 34 25.26 3.89 -29.51
C VAL A 34 24.55 3.57 -28.24
N LEU A 35 23.24 3.48 -28.31
CA LEU A 35 22.35 3.09 -27.22
C LEU A 35 21.90 1.64 -27.39
N SER A 36 21.56 0.96 -26.31
CA SER A 36 21.05 -0.42 -26.32
C SER A 36 19.76 -0.59 -27.14
N THR A 37 19.03 0.50 -27.35
CA THR A 37 17.77 0.56 -28.11
C THR A 37 17.96 0.77 -29.61
N ASN A 38 19.17 1.15 -30.08
CA ASN A 38 19.44 1.33 -31.50
C ASN A 38 19.36 -0.01 -32.24
N GLU A 39 19.00 0.05 -33.53
CA GLU A 39 19.00 -1.12 -34.39
C GLU A 39 20.43 -1.42 -34.90
N ALA A 40 20.80 -2.70 -34.85
CA ALA A 40 22.09 -3.17 -35.33
C ALA A 40 21.89 -4.35 -36.28
N ARG A 41 22.76 -4.46 -37.28
CA ARG A 41 22.76 -5.56 -38.23
C ARG A 41 24.19 -6.04 -38.44
N ARG A 42 24.38 -7.35 -38.46
CA ARG A 42 25.65 -7.95 -38.88
C ARG A 42 25.83 -7.77 -40.39
N SER A 43 27.02 -7.42 -40.84
CA SER A 43 27.26 -7.15 -42.29
C SER A 43 26.92 -8.32 -43.21
N GLU A 44 26.90 -9.55 -42.68
CA GLU A 44 26.57 -10.77 -43.41
C GLU A 44 25.10 -11.20 -43.30
N GLU A 45 24.29 -10.51 -42.47
CA GLU A 45 22.88 -10.84 -42.23
C GLU A 45 21.97 -9.68 -42.62
N GLU A 46 20.81 -9.98 -43.18
CA GLU A 46 19.81 -8.95 -43.50
C GLU A 46 18.89 -8.56 -42.32
N THR A 47 18.96 -9.33 -41.24
CA THR A 47 18.06 -9.15 -40.11
C THR A 47 18.57 -8.12 -39.12
N TRP A 48 17.74 -7.12 -38.81
CA TRP A 48 18.01 -6.11 -37.81
C TRP A 48 17.69 -6.66 -36.41
N MET A 49 18.61 -6.44 -35.44
CA MET A 49 18.43 -6.75 -34.01
C MET A 49 18.72 -5.49 -33.19
N ARG A 50 18.45 -5.52 -31.88
CA ARG A 50 18.82 -4.39 -31.02
C ARG A 50 20.32 -4.42 -30.71
N ALA A 51 20.97 -3.25 -30.67
CA ALA A 51 22.38 -3.13 -30.28
C ALA A 51 22.67 -3.70 -28.88
N GLY A 52 21.66 -3.70 -27.98
CA GLY A 52 21.73 -4.34 -26.67
C GLY A 52 21.90 -5.87 -26.70
N GLU A 53 21.59 -6.52 -27.83
CA GLU A 53 21.69 -7.97 -28.02
C GLU A 53 23.06 -8.40 -28.60
N ILE A 54 23.92 -7.43 -28.97
CA ILE A 54 25.27 -7.72 -29.50
C ILE A 54 26.13 -8.29 -28.36
N PRO A 55 26.61 -9.55 -28.45
CA PRO A 55 27.44 -10.15 -27.41
C PRO A 55 28.70 -9.33 -27.17
N GLY A 56 28.95 -8.95 -25.92
CA GLY A 56 30.15 -8.23 -25.51
C GLY A 56 30.18 -6.72 -25.77
N LEU A 57 29.13 -6.11 -26.32
CA LEU A 57 29.02 -4.65 -26.49
C LEU A 57 28.39 -3.97 -25.26
N PHE A 58 27.25 -4.46 -24.83
CA PHE A 58 26.67 -4.07 -23.57
C PHE A 58 26.95 -5.18 -22.57
N ALA A 59 27.37 -4.83 -21.33
CA ALA A 59 27.47 -5.83 -20.28
C ALA A 59 26.12 -6.57 -20.25
N ALA A 60 26.17 -7.90 -20.34
CA ALA A 60 24.97 -8.70 -20.17
C ALA A 60 24.31 -8.19 -18.90
N THR A 61 23.19 -7.48 -19.03
CA THR A 61 22.35 -7.17 -17.88
C THR A 61 22.19 -8.52 -17.18
N PRO A 62 22.65 -8.69 -15.92
CA PRO A 62 22.48 -9.98 -15.27
C PRO A 62 21.01 -10.30 -15.49
N PRO A 63 20.68 -11.54 -15.92
CA PRO A 63 19.31 -11.89 -16.28
C PRO A 63 18.46 -11.39 -15.13
N GLN A 64 17.62 -10.39 -15.39
CA GLN A 64 16.68 -9.92 -14.38
C GLN A 64 16.05 -11.22 -13.88
N PRO A 65 16.15 -11.52 -12.57
CA PRO A 65 15.46 -12.68 -12.06
C PRO A 65 14.06 -12.55 -12.65
N PRO A 66 13.58 -13.59 -13.34
CA PRO A 66 12.30 -13.50 -14.04
C PRO A 66 11.33 -12.83 -13.07
N PRO A 67 10.54 -11.85 -13.52
CA PRO A 67 9.56 -11.22 -12.64
C PRO A 67 8.96 -12.37 -11.87
N VAL A 68 8.86 -12.27 -10.54
CA VAL A 68 8.34 -13.35 -9.72
C VAL A 68 6.90 -13.54 -10.19
N GLN A 69 6.76 -14.15 -11.35
CA GLN A 69 5.50 -14.71 -11.78
C GLN A 69 5.25 -15.77 -10.72
N ILE A 70 4.37 -15.46 -9.81
CA ILE A 70 3.80 -16.45 -8.92
C ILE A 70 3.08 -17.39 -9.87
N ILE A 71 3.82 -18.39 -10.39
CA ILE A 71 3.25 -19.50 -11.13
C ILE A 71 2.47 -20.26 -10.08
N LEU A 72 1.21 -19.87 -9.91
CA LEU A 72 0.24 -20.68 -9.21
C LEU A 72 0.25 -22.02 -9.95
N PRO A 73 0.45 -23.16 -9.25
CA PRO A 73 0.50 -24.46 -9.91
C PRO A 73 -0.77 -24.61 -10.76
N ALA A 74 -0.58 -24.81 -12.06
CA ALA A 74 -1.65 -25.10 -13.00
C ALA A 74 -2.25 -26.45 -12.62
N GLY A 75 -3.33 -26.41 -11.89
CA GLY A 75 -4.17 -27.54 -11.51
C GLY A 75 -5.53 -26.95 -11.19
N ALA A 76 -6.59 -27.66 -11.51
CA ALA A 76 -7.96 -27.20 -11.34
C ALA A 76 -8.10 -26.35 -10.08
N ALA A 77 -8.37 -25.06 -10.26
CA ALA A 77 -8.37 -24.10 -9.15
C ALA A 77 -9.30 -24.64 -8.05
N PRO A 78 -8.79 -24.80 -6.83
CA PRO A 78 -9.65 -25.23 -5.74
C PRO A 78 -10.81 -24.21 -5.61
N PRO A 79 -12.01 -24.68 -5.28
CA PRO A 79 -13.16 -23.77 -5.13
C PRO A 79 -12.75 -22.61 -4.21
N PRO A 80 -13.23 -21.38 -4.48
CA PRO A 80 -12.78 -20.18 -3.76
C PRO A 80 -12.91 -20.43 -2.26
N PRO A 81 -11.85 -20.17 -1.49
CA PRO A 81 -11.86 -20.42 -0.06
C PRO A 81 -12.97 -19.61 0.59
N GLY A 82 -13.76 -20.26 1.43
CA GLY A 82 -14.78 -19.57 2.23
C GLY A 82 -14.11 -18.56 3.18
N PHE A 83 -14.83 -17.53 3.61
CA PHE A 83 -14.35 -16.48 4.50
C PHE A 83 -13.60 -17.02 5.74
N PHE A 84 -14.17 -18.01 6.43
CA PHE A 84 -13.53 -18.60 7.62
C PHE A 84 -12.20 -19.29 7.31
N ARG A 85 -12.08 -19.91 6.13
CA ARG A 85 -10.83 -20.52 5.70
C ARG A 85 -9.76 -19.46 5.47
N ILE A 86 -10.11 -18.35 4.84
CA ILE A 86 -9.19 -17.22 4.65
C ILE A 86 -8.69 -16.70 5.99
N CYS A 87 -9.58 -16.49 6.96
CA CYS A 87 -9.20 -16.04 8.30
C CYS A 87 -8.27 -17.05 9.00
N PHE A 88 -8.58 -18.35 8.91
CA PHE A 88 -7.73 -19.39 9.50
C PHE A 88 -6.36 -19.50 8.84
N ASP A 89 -6.32 -19.47 7.51
CA ASP A 89 -5.09 -19.50 6.74
C ASP A 89 -4.24 -18.24 7.00
N ALA A 90 -4.88 -17.06 7.15
CA ALA A 90 -4.20 -15.82 7.50
C ALA A 90 -3.54 -15.91 8.88
N VAL A 91 -4.24 -16.43 9.89
CA VAL A 91 -3.68 -16.63 11.23
C VAL A 91 -2.54 -17.63 11.19
N THR A 92 -2.69 -18.73 10.47
CA THR A 92 -1.66 -19.75 10.32
C THR A 92 -0.39 -19.21 9.68
N LEU A 93 -0.53 -18.44 8.58
CA LEU A 93 0.60 -17.80 7.91
C LEU A 93 1.27 -16.74 8.80
N TYR A 94 0.47 -15.94 9.51
CA TYR A 94 0.97 -14.97 10.46
C TYR A 94 1.81 -15.61 11.57
N ILE A 95 1.33 -16.71 12.17
CA ILE A 95 2.06 -17.44 13.20
C ILE A 95 3.36 -18.02 12.65
N ARG A 96 3.34 -18.59 11.44
CA ARG A 96 4.55 -19.15 10.77
C ARG A 96 5.60 -18.07 10.48
N GLY A 97 5.17 -16.87 10.16
CA GLY A 97 6.03 -15.71 9.87
C GLY A 97 6.13 -14.70 11.01
N PHE A 98 5.79 -15.06 12.25
CA PHE A 98 5.64 -14.14 13.36
C PHE A 98 6.85 -13.22 13.56
N PHE A 99 8.07 -13.77 13.64
CA PHE A 99 9.28 -12.98 13.90
C PHE A 99 9.59 -11.96 12.78
N PRO A 100 9.58 -12.30 11.49
CA PRO A 100 9.71 -11.31 10.41
C PRO A 100 8.58 -10.27 10.42
N PHE A 101 7.31 -10.64 10.67
CA PHE A 101 6.22 -9.68 10.78
C PHE A 101 6.42 -8.74 11.98
N LEU A 102 6.86 -9.28 13.12
CA LEU A 102 7.21 -8.47 14.29
C LEU A 102 8.33 -7.48 13.97
N GLY A 103 9.38 -7.91 13.27
CA GLY A 103 10.49 -7.04 12.86
C GLY A 103 10.02 -5.89 11.97
N LEU A 104 9.14 -6.16 10.99
CA LEU A 104 8.52 -5.12 10.17
C LEU A 104 7.64 -4.17 10.99
N THR A 105 6.88 -4.71 11.94
CA THR A 105 6.02 -3.90 12.82
C THR A 105 6.87 -2.98 13.72
N LEU A 106 7.95 -3.48 14.30
CA LEU A 106 8.86 -2.70 15.15
C LEU A 106 9.51 -1.55 14.37
N LEU A 107 9.76 -1.71 13.08
CA LEU A 107 10.31 -0.64 12.23
C LEU A 107 9.44 0.62 12.24
N VAL A 108 8.12 0.46 12.34
CA VAL A 108 7.15 1.57 12.37
C VAL A 108 6.78 1.95 13.80
N VAL A 109 6.62 0.96 14.69
CA VAL A 109 6.15 1.18 16.06
C VAL A 109 7.20 1.90 16.90
N ILE A 110 8.49 1.55 16.78
CA ILE A 110 9.54 2.18 17.60
C ILE A 110 9.59 3.70 17.39
N PRO A 111 9.73 4.23 16.17
CA PRO A 111 9.70 5.67 15.94
C PRO A 111 8.40 6.32 16.39
N SER A 112 7.26 5.67 16.17
CA SER A 112 5.95 6.17 16.58
C SER A 112 5.83 6.30 18.10
N VAL A 113 6.27 5.27 18.86
CA VAL A 113 6.29 5.28 20.32
C VAL A 113 7.23 6.35 20.86
N LEU A 114 8.43 6.46 20.30
CA LEU A 114 9.39 7.51 20.70
C LEU A 114 8.82 8.91 20.47
N ALA A 115 8.13 9.16 19.36
CA ALA A 115 7.45 10.42 19.10
C ALA A 115 6.35 10.68 20.14
N GLN A 116 5.53 9.68 20.49
CA GLN A 116 4.44 9.82 21.48
C GLN A 116 4.99 10.11 22.89
N VAL A 117 6.02 9.38 23.32
CA VAL A 117 6.65 9.59 24.64
C VAL A 117 7.23 10.98 24.75
N THR A 118 7.96 11.43 23.71
CA THR A 118 8.55 12.77 23.70
C THR A 118 7.48 13.86 23.67
N GLY A 119 6.39 13.66 22.90
CA GLY A 119 5.26 14.57 22.85
C GLY A 119 4.52 14.66 24.19
N ALA A 120 4.36 13.54 24.93
CA ALA A 120 3.77 13.53 26.27
C ALA A 120 4.62 14.34 27.28
N VAL A 121 5.95 14.19 27.24
CA VAL A 121 6.88 14.95 28.10
C VAL A 121 6.81 16.46 27.80
N LEU A 122 6.61 16.85 26.55
CA LEU A 122 6.45 18.26 26.18
C LEU A 122 5.14 18.86 26.70
N ASN A 123 4.04 18.09 26.64
CA ASN A 123 2.72 18.57 27.11
C ASN A 123 2.65 18.72 28.63
N ASP A 124 3.47 18.02 29.38
CA ASP A 124 3.53 18.10 30.85
C ASP A 124 4.25 19.37 31.34
N SER A 125 5.06 19.98 30.49
CA SER A 125 5.70 21.28 30.76
C SER A 125 4.68 22.40 30.51
N LYS A 126 4.05 22.90 31.59
CA LYS A 126 2.99 23.93 31.59
C LYS A 126 3.41 25.34 31.11
N ALA A 127 4.64 25.54 30.69
CA ALA A 127 5.16 26.82 30.22
C ALA A 127 5.40 26.73 28.69
N VAL A 128 4.73 27.60 27.95
CA VAL A 128 5.03 27.92 26.54
C VAL A 128 6.31 28.78 26.49
N ASP A 129 7.29 28.48 27.34
CA ASP A 129 8.61 29.09 27.21
C ASP A 129 9.36 28.37 26.09
N LEU A 130 9.81 29.16 25.12
CA LEU A 130 10.70 28.74 24.03
C LEU A 130 12.08 28.37 24.64
N ASP A 131 12.09 27.34 25.47
CA ASP A 131 13.29 26.79 26.02
C ASP A 131 13.96 25.87 24.97
N VAL A 132 15.29 25.85 24.94
CA VAL A 132 16.08 24.98 24.08
C VAL A 132 15.65 23.53 24.18
N ARG A 133 15.21 23.11 25.36
CA ARG A 133 14.71 21.75 25.62
C ARG A 133 13.43 21.45 24.85
N SER A 134 12.48 22.37 24.81
CA SER A 134 11.21 22.19 24.05
C SER A 134 11.47 22.18 22.54
N LEU A 135 12.42 22.98 22.06
CA LEU A 135 12.82 22.97 20.65
C LEU A 135 13.48 21.66 20.24
N LEU A 136 14.41 21.15 21.05
CA LEU A 136 15.07 19.86 20.80
C LEU A 136 14.07 18.69 20.81
N ALA A 137 13.15 18.67 21.77
CA ALA A 137 12.15 17.63 21.86
C ALA A 137 11.15 17.70 20.68
N SER A 138 10.75 18.90 20.24
CA SER A 138 9.92 19.08 19.05
C SER A 138 10.64 18.63 17.78
N GLY A 139 11.91 18.99 17.63
CA GLY A 139 12.77 18.54 16.54
C GLY A 139 12.92 17.01 16.50
N PHE A 140 13.14 16.39 17.66
CA PHE A 140 13.20 14.93 17.78
C PHE A 140 11.87 14.27 17.39
N THR A 141 10.74 14.78 17.90
CA THR A 141 9.40 14.27 17.56
C THR A 141 9.15 14.38 16.05
N PHE A 142 9.53 15.50 15.43
CA PHE A 142 9.43 15.68 14.00
C PHE A 142 10.29 14.68 13.21
N CYS A 143 11.54 14.46 13.62
CA CYS A 143 12.42 13.45 13.01
C CYS A 143 11.81 12.02 13.12
N MET A 144 11.25 11.67 14.28
CA MET A 144 10.58 10.37 14.48
C MET A 144 9.33 10.24 13.62
N LEU A 145 8.56 11.31 13.43
CA LEU A 145 7.43 11.34 12.53
C LEU A 145 7.86 11.11 11.07
N LEU A 146 8.91 11.80 10.61
CA LEU A 146 9.45 11.60 9.26
C LEU A 146 9.96 10.16 9.06
N LEU A 147 10.62 9.60 10.07
CA LEU A 147 11.11 8.23 10.03
C LEU A 147 9.94 7.23 9.96
N THR A 148 8.88 7.45 10.73
CA THR A 148 7.65 6.65 10.66
C THR A 148 7.02 6.72 9.26
N LEU A 149 6.93 7.92 8.69
CA LEU A 149 6.37 8.14 7.36
C LEU A 149 7.21 7.44 6.27
N ALA A 150 8.53 7.49 6.39
CA ALA A 150 9.44 6.79 5.47
C ALA A 150 9.40 5.26 5.63
N ALA A 151 9.24 4.77 6.86
CA ALA A 151 9.15 3.33 7.15
C ALA A 151 7.80 2.72 6.72
N TRP A 152 6.74 3.51 6.62
CA TRP A 152 5.40 3.02 6.34
C TRP A 152 5.27 2.30 4.97
N PRO A 153 5.74 2.85 3.82
CA PRO A 153 5.72 2.13 2.55
C PRO A 153 6.55 0.85 2.57
N LEU A 154 7.66 0.86 3.32
CA LEU A 154 8.53 -0.30 3.49
C LEU A 154 7.83 -1.42 4.25
N TYR A 155 7.12 -1.07 5.31
CA TYR A 155 6.28 -1.98 6.09
C TYR A 155 5.18 -2.61 5.23
N ILE A 156 4.46 -1.79 4.43
CA ILE A 156 3.43 -2.29 3.52
C ILE A 156 4.04 -3.27 2.51
N ALA A 157 5.10 -2.89 1.80
CA ALA A 157 5.76 -3.74 0.81
C ALA A 157 6.27 -5.03 1.45
N GLY A 158 6.89 -4.93 2.64
CA GLY A 158 7.42 -6.07 3.38
C GLY A 158 6.34 -7.10 3.74
N ILE A 159 5.17 -6.66 4.19
CA ILE A 159 4.04 -7.56 4.49
C ILE A 159 3.61 -8.32 3.24
N GLN A 160 3.45 -7.64 2.09
CA GLN A 160 3.01 -8.26 0.84
C GLN A 160 4.02 -9.32 0.37
N ILE A 161 5.32 -8.98 0.32
CA ILE A 161 6.40 -9.88 -0.09
C ILE A 161 6.47 -11.09 0.85
N LEU A 162 6.52 -10.84 2.16
CA LEU A 162 6.63 -11.91 3.16
C LEU A 162 5.46 -12.88 3.08
N THR A 163 4.24 -12.35 2.97
CA THR A 163 3.03 -13.18 2.86
C THR A 163 3.04 -14.01 1.56
N GLY A 164 3.42 -13.40 0.44
CA GLY A 164 3.53 -14.10 -0.85
C GLY A 164 4.51 -15.27 -0.79
N GLU A 165 5.70 -15.06 -0.24
CA GLU A 165 6.72 -16.10 -0.11
C GLU A 165 6.30 -17.21 0.88
N LEU A 166 5.70 -16.85 2.01
CA LEU A 166 5.18 -17.83 2.97
C LEU A 166 4.02 -18.65 2.40
N ALA A 167 3.16 -18.05 1.57
CA ALA A 167 2.09 -18.77 0.88
C ALA A 167 2.65 -19.81 -0.12
N LEU A 168 3.82 -19.51 -0.71
CA LEU A 168 4.57 -20.44 -1.57
C LEU A 168 5.44 -21.45 -0.78
N GLY A 169 5.38 -21.44 0.55
CA GLY A 169 6.18 -22.31 1.42
C GLY A 169 7.65 -21.92 1.52
N ARG A 170 8.04 -20.74 1.03
CA ARG A 170 9.41 -20.25 1.05
C ARG A 170 9.68 -19.44 2.32
N ARG A 171 10.90 -19.55 2.86
CA ARG A 171 11.34 -18.74 4.02
C ARG A 171 12.35 -17.71 3.56
N LEU A 172 12.06 -16.43 3.84
CA LEU A 172 12.99 -15.32 3.60
C LEU A 172 13.70 -14.94 4.90
N ARG A 173 14.99 -14.59 4.78
CA ARG A 173 15.70 -13.90 5.87
C ARG A 173 15.22 -12.46 5.95
N PHE A 174 15.17 -11.90 7.14
CA PHE A 174 14.65 -10.53 7.37
C PHE A 174 15.38 -9.46 6.54
N PHE A 175 16.70 -9.55 6.43
CA PHE A 175 17.48 -8.58 5.63
C PHE A 175 17.22 -8.71 4.13
N ASP A 176 17.01 -9.93 3.61
CA ASP A 176 16.66 -10.15 2.20
C ASP A 176 15.27 -9.60 1.90
N LEU A 177 14.33 -9.77 2.84
CA LEU A 177 13.00 -9.18 2.79
C LEU A 177 13.07 -7.65 2.72
N LEU A 178 13.87 -7.03 3.59
CA LEU A 178 14.04 -5.58 3.66
C LEU A 178 14.66 -5.04 2.35
N ASN A 179 15.71 -5.69 1.84
CA ASN A 179 16.33 -5.32 0.56
C ASN A 179 15.35 -5.39 -0.62
N ARG A 180 14.49 -6.40 -0.64
CA ARG A 180 13.43 -6.48 -1.67
C ARG A 180 12.39 -5.39 -1.48
N ALA A 181 11.94 -5.14 -0.24
CA ALA A 181 10.94 -4.12 0.06
C ALA A 181 11.41 -2.70 -0.32
N VAL A 182 12.70 -2.38 -0.12
CA VAL A 182 13.29 -1.08 -0.51
C VAL A 182 13.16 -0.82 -2.01
N LYS A 183 13.25 -1.83 -2.87
CA LYS A 183 13.08 -1.66 -4.32
C LYS A 183 11.69 -1.16 -4.70
N PHE A 184 10.67 -1.53 -3.93
CA PHE A 184 9.29 -1.12 -4.15
C PHE A 184 8.95 0.19 -3.45
N TRP A 185 9.85 0.72 -2.59
CA TRP A 185 9.58 1.89 -1.75
C TRP A 185 9.05 3.10 -2.53
N PRO A 186 9.68 3.60 -3.63
CA PRO A 186 9.20 4.80 -4.30
C PRO A 186 7.81 4.62 -4.91
N ARG A 187 7.52 3.45 -5.45
CA ARG A 187 6.22 3.10 -6.03
C ARG A 187 5.14 3.03 -4.96
N VAL A 188 5.41 2.30 -3.88
CA VAL A 188 4.45 2.14 -2.76
C VAL A 188 4.26 3.47 -2.04
N ALA A 189 5.31 4.29 -1.87
CA ALA A 189 5.21 5.62 -1.28
C ALA A 189 4.32 6.56 -2.10
N ALA A 190 4.49 6.57 -3.43
CA ALA A 190 3.64 7.36 -4.33
C ALA A 190 2.17 6.92 -4.26
N LEU A 191 1.91 5.60 -4.23
CA LEU A 191 0.56 5.06 -4.08
C LEU A 191 -0.03 5.35 -2.70
N CYS A 192 0.75 5.23 -1.62
CA CYS A 192 0.31 5.64 -0.28
C CYS A 192 -0.13 7.10 -0.26
N LEU A 193 0.72 7.99 -0.81
CA LEU A 193 0.41 9.40 -0.87
C LEU A 193 -0.90 9.65 -1.64
N PHE A 194 -1.03 9.07 -2.83
CA PHE A 194 -2.22 9.22 -3.67
C PHE A 194 -3.48 8.69 -2.99
N VAL A 195 -3.45 7.45 -2.50
CA VAL A 195 -4.62 6.79 -1.89
C VAL A 195 -5.03 7.48 -0.60
N TYR A 196 -4.07 7.78 0.29
CA TYR A 196 -4.39 8.43 1.56
C TYR A 196 -4.84 9.88 1.37
N LEU A 197 -4.25 10.63 0.42
CA LEU A 197 -4.74 11.97 0.08
C LEU A 197 -6.15 11.93 -0.51
N ALA A 198 -6.45 10.94 -1.37
CA ALA A 198 -7.79 10.77 -1.92
C ALA A 198 -8.82 10.50 -0.80
N PHE A 199 -8.51 9.59 0.13
CA PHE A 199 -9.39 9.35 1.29
C PHE A 199 -9.49 10.58 2.20
N ALA A 200 -8.37 11.23 2.53
CA ALA A 200 -8.36 12.43 3.38
C ALA A 200 -9.19 13.57 2.77
N PHE A 201 -9.00 13.83 1.48
CA PHE A 201 -9.76 14.86 0.76
C PHE A 201 -11.27 14.58 0.84
N TRP A 202 -11.70 13.36 0.52
CA TRP A 202 -13.10 12.99 0.52
C TRP A 202 -13.69 12.80 1.93
N MET A 203 -12.87 12.70 2.98
CA MET A 203 -13.34 12.73 4.37
C MET A 203 -13.49 14.16 4.89
N VAL A 204 -12.53 15.04 4.58
CA VAL A 204 -12.50 16.42 5.10
C VAL A 204 -13.49 17.33 4.36
N LEU A 205 -13.62 17.19 3.04
CA LEU A 205 -14.49 18.05 2.23
C LEU A 205 -15.97 18.03 2.68
N PRO A 206 -16.62 16.85 2.82
CA PRO A 206 -18.01 16.81 3.29
C PRO A 206 -18.16 17.29 4.73
N LEU A 207 -17.17 17.04 5.59
CA LEU A 207 -17.19 17.56 6.96
C LEU A 207 -17.22 19.08 6.98
N GLY A 208 -16.41 19.74 6.15
CA GLY A 208 -16.43 21.20 5.98
C GLY A 208 -17.79 21.71 5.51
N VAL A 209 -18.42 21.01 4.55
CA VAL A 209 -19.78 21.35 4.07
C VAL A 209 -20.81 21.18 5.18
N VAL A 210 -20.75 20.12 5.97
CA VAL A 210 -21.66 19.90 7.12
C VAL A 210 -21.51 21.01 8.16
N ILE A 211 -20.28 21.43 8.47
CA ILE A 211 -20.03 22.55 9.40
C ILE A 211 -20.65 23.85 8.87
N LEU A 212 -20.45 24.17 7.57
CA LEU A 212 -21.04 25.35 6.94
C LEU A 212 -22.58 25.35 7.00
N ILE A 213 -23.20 24.19 6.74
CA ILE A 213 -24.66 24.02 6.85
C ILE A 213 -25.12 24.25 8.30
N ALA A 214 -24.39 23.69 9.27
CA ALA A 214 -24.71 23.84 10.69
C ALA A 214 -24.60 25.29 11.17
N MET A 215 -23.67 26.08 10.64
CA MET A 215 -23.53 27.49 10.93
C MET A 215 -24.71 28.36 10.37
N GLY A 216 -25.37 27.88 9.32
CA GLY A 216 -26.54 28.53 8.73
C GLY A 216 -27.84 28.42 9.54
N GLY A 217 -27.82 27.75 10.67
CA GLY A 217 -28.97 27.59 11.57
C GLY A 217 -29.64 26.20 11.46
N GLN A 218 -30.36 25.85 12.51
CA GLN A 218 -31.08 24.57 12.60
C GLN A 218 -32.44 24.69 11.90
N SER A 219 -32.54 24.12 10.72
CA SER A 219 -33.81 24.05 9.97
C SER A 219 -33.99 22.61 9.44
N ALA A 220 -35.24 22.28 9.09
CA ALA A 220 -35.50 20.98 8.44
C ALA A 220 -34.70 20.85 7.13
N VAL A 221 -34.49 21.95 6.41
CA VAL A 221 -33.68 21.96 5.18
C VAL A 221 -32.24 21.64 5.49
N SER A 222 -31.64 22.24 6.54
CA SER A 222 -30.26 21.93 6.98
C SER A 222 -30.09 20.45 7.32
N PHE A 223 -31.09 19.85 8.00
CA PHE A 223 -31.06 18.43 8.33
C PHE A 223 -31.04 17.54 7.08
N PHE A 224 -31.94 17.81 6.11
CA PHE A 224 -31.96 17.04 4.85
C PHE A 224 -30.69 17.24 4.02
N LEU A 225 -30.09 18.43 4.02
CA LEU A 225 -28.82 18.68 3.34
C LEU A 225 -27.66 17.89 3.97
N VAL A 226 -27.57 17.85 5.30
CA VAL A 226 -26.57 17.04 6.01
C VAL A 226 -26.74 15.55 5.68
N LEU A 227 -27.97 15.05 5.67
CA LEU A 227 -28.27 13.67 5.30
C LEU A 227 -27.87 13.36 3.85
N ALA A 228 -28.17 14.27 2.92
CA ALA A 228 -27.78 14.13 1.52
C ALA A 228 -26.24 14.11 1.36
N VAL A 229 -25.53 15.06 1.99
CA VAL A 229 -24.06 15.09 1.99
C VAL A 229 -23.48 13.80 2.56
N GLY A 230 -24.00 13.33 3.71
CA GLY A 230 -23.58 12.06 4.31
C GLY A 230 -23.80 10.85 3.40
N THR A 231 -24.95 10.82 2.71
CA THR A 231 -25.26 9.73 1.75
C THR A 231 -24.26 9.72 0.57
N VAL A 232 -23.99 10.90 0.01
CA VAL A 232 -23.00 11.07 -1.07
C VAL A 232 -21.60 10.69 -0.58
N GLN A 233 -21.24 11.09 0.64
CA GLN A 233 -19.96 10.73 1.24
C GLN A 233 -19.79 9.21 1.37
N VAL A 234 -20.78 8.50 1.91
CA VAL A 234 -20.75 7.04 2.04
C VAL A 234 -20.61 6.38 0.66
N TRP A 235 -21.32 6.87 -0.35
CA TRP A 235 -21.20 6.36 -1.71
C TRP A 235 -19.82 6.55 -2.31
N ILE A 236 -19.21 7.76 -2.15
CA ILE A 236 -17.87 8.07 -2.66
C ILE A 236 -16.83 7.20 -1.95
N VAL A 237 -16.87 7.15 -0.60
CA VAL A 237 -15.91 6.35 0.19
C VAL A 237 -16.02 4.87 -0.19
N GLY A 238 -17.25 4.34 -0.34
CA GLY A 238 -17.46 2.97 -0.81
C GLY A 238 -16.88 2.74 -2.21
N ARG A 239 -17.02 3.69 -3.14
CA ARG A 239 -16.44 3.61 -4.48
C ARG A 239 -14.91 3.66 -4.46
N LEU A 240 -14.32 4.51 -3.61
CA LEU A 240 -12.86 4.54 -3.39
C LEU A 240 -12.35 3.21 -2.83
N PHE A 241 -13.05 2.67 -1.83
CA PHE A 241 -12.72 1.36 -1.26
C PHE A 241 -12.67 0.26 -2.32
N VAL A 242 -13.70 0.16 -3.19
CA VAL A 242 -13.73 -0.82 -4.30
C VAL A 242 -12.56 -0.61 -5.26
N ASN A 243 -12.26 0.64 -5.61
CA ASN A 243 -11.19 0.93 -6.57
C ASN A 243 -9.79 0.65 -6.00
N PHE A 244 -9.62 0.78 -4.68
CA PHE A 244 -8.33 0.67 -4.00
C PHE A 244 -8.20 -0.59 -3.15
N LEU A 245 -9.07 -1.59 -3.34
CA LEU A 245 -9.09 -2.78 -2.48
C LEU A 245 -7.76 -3.55 -2.48
N PHE A 246 -7.16 -3.72 -3.66
CA PHE A 246 -5.96 -4.54 -3.89
C PHE A 246 -4.75 -3.75 -4.39
N TRP A 247 -4.74 -2.41 -4.24
CA TRP A 247 -3.65 -1.59 -4.77
C TRP A 247 -2.25 -1.97 -4.24
N GLN A 248 -2.17 -2.40 -2.97
CA GLN A 248 -0.91 -2.80 -2.34
C GLN A 248 -0.39 -4.09 -2.96
N GLN A 249 -1.26 -5.07 -3.16
CA GLN A 249 -0.95 -6.37 -3.72
C GLN A 249 -0.51 -6.23 -5.18
N SER A 250 -1.30 -5.53 -6.00
CA SER A 250 -0.98 -5.29 -7.41
C SER A 250 0.34 -4.53 -7.60
N ALA A 251 0.63 -3.53 -6.73
CA ALA A 251 1.88 -2.78 -6.82
C ALA A 251 3.13 -3.60 -6.48
N VAL A 252 3.02 -4.54 -5.54
CA VAL A 252 4.18 -5.26 -4.99
C VAL A 252 4.31 -6.66 -5.59
N LEU A 253 3.21 -7.42 -5.67
CA LEU A 253 3.24 -8.82 -6.10
C LEU A 253 3.21 -8.96 -7.63
N ASP A 254 2.55 -8.03 -8.32
CA ASP A 254 2.50 -8.00 -9.79
C ASP A 254 3.50 -7.03 -10.40
N GLU A 255 4.27 -6.34 -9.58
CA GLU A 255 5.27 -5.35 -10.01
C GLU A 255 4.69 -4.27 -10.94
N SER A 256 3.36 -4.07 -10.92
CA SER A 256 2.65 -3.10 -11.76
C SER A 256 3.10 -1.66 -11.45
N ASP A 257 3.12 -0.80 -12.46
CA ASP A 257 3.31 0.63 -12.26
C ASP A 257 2.13 1.25 -11.47
N VAL A 258 2.25 2.52 -11.06
CA VAL A 258 1.24 3.18 -10.22
C VAL A 258 -0.16 3.14 -10.86
N ALA A 259 -0.26 3.43 -12.16
CA ALA A 259 -1.53 3.44 -12.86
C ALA A 259 -2.06 2.02 -13.12
N GLY A 260 -1.16 1.07 -13.42
CA GLY A 260 -1.46 -0.35 -13.61
C GLY A 260 -2.00 -0.97 -12.34
N ALA A 261 -1.34 -0.73 -11.19
CA ALA A 261 -1.77 -1.25 -9.89
C ALA A 261 -3.20 -0.82 -9.53
N LEU A 262 -3.57 0.43 -9.81
CA LEU A 262 -4.93 0.92 -9.55
C LEU A 262 -5.97 0.31 -10.51
N ARG A 263 -5.62 0.14 -11.80
CA ARG A 263 -6.50 -0.50 -12.78
C ARG A 263 -6.72 -1.97 -12.45
N GLU A 264 -5.67 -2.68 -12.13
CA GLU A 264 -5.72 -4.10 -11.76
C GLU A 264 -6.48 -4.31 -10.45
N SER A 265 -6.21 -3.48 -9.42
CA SER A 265 -6.97 -3.48 -8.18
C SER A 265 -8.48 -3.40 -8.42
N ARG A 266 -8.90 -2.49 -9.32
CA ARG A 266 -10.31 -2.30 -9.66
C ARG A 266 -10.88 -3.50 -10.42
N SER A 267 -10.14 -4.08 -11.35
CA SER A 267 -10.60 -5.25 -12.13
C SER A 267 -10.78 -6.47 -11.25
N LEU A 268 -9.79 -6.76 -10.39
CA LEU A 268 -9.84 -7.88 -9.44
C LEU A 268 -10.93 -7.72 -8.39
N ALA A 269 -11.16 -6.50 -7.88
CA ALA A 269 -12.24 -6.25 -6.92
C ALA A 269 -13.63 -6.53 -7.52
N ARG A 270 -13.79 -6.42 -8.84
CA ARG A 270 -15.04 -6.66 -9.57
C ARG A 270 -15.13 -8.03 -10.24
N SER A 271 -14.09 -8.84 -10.14
CA SER A 271 -14.09 -10.20 -10.68
C SER A 271 -15.05 -11.12 -9.94
N GLY A 272 -15.36 -12.28 -10.52
CA GLY A 272 -16.20 -13.31 -9.90
C GLY A 272 -17.67 -12.90 -9.77
N GLN A 273 -18.22 -12.20 -10.76
CA GLN A 273 -19.66 -11.81 -10.76
C GLN A 273 -20.60 -13.01 -10.83
N ASP A 274 -20.14 -14.13 -11.36
CA ASP A 274 -20.77 -15.44 -11.42
C ASP A 274 -20.93 -16.11 -10.05
N LEU A 275 -20.14 -15.68 -9.05
CA LEU A 275 -20.17 -16.25 -7.71
C LEU A 275 -21.30 -15.71 -6.85
N PRO A 276 -21.72 -16.51 -5.85
CA PRO A 276 -22.52 -16.00 -4.74
C PRO A 276 -21.85 -14.78 -4.10
N TRP A 277 -22.61 -13.75 -3.76
CA TRP A 277 -22.11 -12.45 -3.31
C TRP A 277 -21.07 -12.55 -2.18
N PHE A 278 -21.24 -13.46 -1.21
CA PHE A 278 -20.35 -13.65 -0.07
C PHE A 278 -18.99 -14.31 -0.42
N LYS A 279 -18.86 -14.88 -1.63
CA LYS A 279 -17.61 -15.45 -2.16
C LYS A 279 -16.88 -14.51 -3.11
N ARG A 280 -17.48 -13.38 -3.47
CA ARG A 280 -16.84 -12.38 -4.32
C ARG A 280 -15.69 -11.70 -3.59
N PRO A 281 -14.54 -11.43 -4.26
CA PRO A 281 -13.37 -10.82 -3.63
C PRO A 281 -13.68 -9.51 -2.91
N LEU A 282 -14.56 -8.68 -3.49
CA LEU A 282 -15.04 -7.45 -2.88
C LEU A 282 -15.67 -7.69 -1.50
N TRP A 283 -16.64 -8.60 -1.41
CA TRP A 283 -17.35 -8.85 -0.16
C TRP A 283 -16.48 -9.54 0.89
N GLN A 284 -15.55 -10.41 0.47
CA GLN A 284 -14.56 -10.99 1.37
C GLN A 284 -13.66 -9.89 1.95
N GLY A 285 -13.20 -8.93 1.13
CA GLY A 285 -12.44 -7.78 1.61
C GLY A 285 -13.24 -6.89 2.56
N VAL A 286 -14.53 -6.65 2.26
CA VAL A 286 -15.46 -5.89 3.15
C VAL A 286 -15.59 -6.61 4.50
N PHE A 287 -15.83 -7.92 4.51
CA PHE A 287 -15.97 -8.67 5.76
C PHE A 287 -14.70 -8.68 6.60
N VAL A 288 -13.52 -8.89 5.98
CA VAL A 288 -12.23 -8.85 6.68
C VAL A 288 -11.99 -7.45 7.26
N SER A 289 -12.24 -6.40 6.48
CA SER A 289 -12.09 -5.02 6.96
C SER A 289 -13.07 -4.70 8.09
N SER A 290 -14.33 -5.13 7.97
CA SER A 290 -15.34 -4.90 9.01
C SER A 290 -14.98 -5.63 10.30
N LEU A 291 -14.52 -6.87 10.22
CA LEU A 291 -14.06 -7.63 11.38
C LEU A 291 -12.87 -6.94 12.05
N TRP A 292 -11.92 -6.42 11.24
CA TRP A 292 -10.78 -5.66 11.76
C TRP A 292 -11.23 -4.36 12.45
N ILE A 293 -12.13 -3.60 11.83
CA ILE A 293 -12.67 -2.37 12.42
C ILE A 293 -13.37 -2.66 13.75
N LEU A 294 -14.21 -3.70 13.79
CA LEU A 294 -14.88 -4.13 15.05
C LEU A 294 -13.86 -4.53 16.13
N PHE A 295 -12.81 -5.23 15.75
CA PHE A 295 -11.72 -5.58 16.65
C PHE A 295 -11.02 -4.31 17.21
N VAL A 296 -10.66 -3.36 16.35
CA VAL A 296 -10.02 -2.09 16.76
C VAL A 296 -10.95 -1.26 17.65
N ILE A 297 -12.24 -1.17 17.30
CA ILE A 297 -13.24 -0.50 18.14
C ILE A 297 -13.33 -1.20 19.51
N GLY A 298 -13.37 -2.54 19.54
CA GLY A 298 -13.39 -3.32 20.77
C GLY A 298 -12.19 -3.06 21.68
N LEU A 299 -10.99 -3.03 21.09
CA LEU A 299 -9.76 -2.69 21.84
C LEU A 299 -9.77 -1.27 22.40
N ASN A 300 -10.34 -0.32 21.65
CA ASN A 300 -10.40 1.09 22.06
C ASN A 300 -11.67 1.43 22.88
N LEU A 301 -12.56 0.47 23.11
CA LEU A 301 -13.83 0.70 23.82
C LEU A 301 -13.66 1.33 25.20
N PRO A 302 -12.65 0.95 26.04
CA PRO A 302 -12.42 1.58 27.33
C PRO A 302 -12.20 3.10 27.25
N ASN A 303 -11.59 3.58 26.15
CA ASN A 303 -11.33 4.99 25.90
C ASN A 303 -12.51 5.69 25.22
N LEU A 304 -13.19 4.99 24.32
CA LEU A 304 -14.31 5.53 23.55
C LEU A 304 -15.55 5.76 24.41
N LEU A 305 -15.88 4.84 25.34
CA LEU A 305 -17.09 4.95 26.17
C LEU A 305 -17.14 6.22 27.04
N PRO A 306 -16.08 6.57 27.80
CA PRO A 306 -16.08 7.82 28.57
C PRO A 306 -16.16 9.04 27.67
N ALA A 307 -15.43 9.05 26.53
CA ALA A 307 -15.47 10.14 25.57
C ALA A 307 -16.88 10.32 24.99
N PHE A 308 -17.52 9.23 24.57
CA PHE A 308 -18.91 9.29 24.08
C PHE A 308 -19.89 9.82 25.12
N ARG A 309 -19.80 9.35 26.36
CA ARG A 309 -20.67 9.85 27.47
C ARG A 309 -20.50 11.35 27.65
N GLU A 310 -19.27 11.84 27.62
CA GLU A 310 -18.98 13.24 27.80
C GLU A 310 -19.45 14.06 26.60
N TYR A 311 -19.24 13.59 25.36
CA TYR A 311 -19.79 14.22 24.15
C TYR A 311 -21.32 14.30 24.20
N PHE A 312 -22.00 13.21 24.56
CA PHE A 312 -23.46 13.21 24.68
C PHE A 312 -23.93 14.17 25.78
N ARG A 313 -23.23 14.23 26.90
CA ARG A 313 -23.53 15.19 27.95
C ARG A 313 -23.44 16.61 27.48
N VAL A 314 -22.34 16.98 26.82
CA VAL A 314 -22.12 18.33 26.28
C VAL A 314 -23.18 18.69 25.25
N ILE A 315 -23.47 17.80 24.29
CA ILE A 315 -24.49 18.02 23.26
C ILE A 315 -25.89 18.15 23.85
N SER A 316 -26.23 17.36 24.89
CA SER A 316 -27.55 17.41 25.52
C SER A 316 -27.78 18.64 26.41
N THR A 317 -26.69 19.23 26.94
CA THR A 317 -26.77 20.39 27.84
C THR A 317 -26.53 21.73 27.16
N THR A 318 -25.94 21.73 25.97
CA THR A 318 -25.52 22.95 25.28
C THR A 318 -26.30 23.09 23.98
N HIS A 319 -27.15 24.16 23.90
CA HIS A 319 -27.98 24.40 22.72
C HIS A 319 -27.40 25.44 21.76
N ASP A 320 -26.40 26.20 22.22
CA ASP A 320 -25.72 27.19 21.40
C ASP A 320 -24.49 26.64 20.71
N PRO A 321 -24.35 26.76 19.37
CA PRO A 321 -23.22 26.20 18.63
C PRO A 321 -21.84 26.73 19.04
N GLN A 322 -21.75 27.99 19.48
CA GLN A 322 -20.47 28.59 19.89
C GLN A 322 -20.00 28.02 21.23
N THR A 323 -20.93 27.93 22.19
CA THR A 323 -20.65 27.29 23.49
C THR A 323 -20.39 25.80 23.34
N LEU A 324 -21.01 25.10 22.39
CA LEU A 324 -20.73 23.72 22.05
C LEU A 324 -19.27 23.52 21.58
N ILE A 325 -18.82 24.35 20.64
CA ILE A 325 -17.42 24.29 20.14
C ILE A 325 -16.44 24.57 21.28
N GLN A 326 -16.70 25.55 22.13
CA GLN A 326 -15.87 25.86 23.29
C GLN A 326 -15.86 24.72 24.29
N ALA A 327 -17.03 24.16 24.62
CA ALA A 327 -17.14 23.02 25.53
C ALA A 327 -16.45 21.78 24.99
N MET A 328 -16.56 21.50 23.68
CA MET A 328 -15.84 20.40 23.04
C MET A 328 -14.32 20.61 23.01
N SER A 329 -13.86 21.84 22.84
CA SER A 329 -12.41 22.17 22.88
C SER A 329 -11.84 22.12 24.32
N ALA A 330 -12.69 22.33 25.33
CA ALA A 330 -12.35 22.27 26.75
C ALA A 330 -12.46 20.87 27.35
N LEU A 331 -12.93 19.86 26.56
CA LEU A 331 -12.96 18.47 27.04
C LEU A 331 -11.55 18.05 27.49
N PRO A 332 -11.43 17.44 28.70
CA PRO A 332 -10.14 17.05 29.22
C PRO A 332 -9.48 16.08 28.24
N ARG A 333 -8.42 16.54 27.59
CA ARG A 333 -7.51 15.64 26.90
C ARG A 333 -6.84 14.84 28.01
N THR A 334 -6.93 13.51 27.94
CA THR A 334 -6.24 12.64 28.90
C THR A 334 -4.76 13.01 28.89
N HIS A 335 -4.33 13.71 29.97
CA HIS A 335 -2.94 14.09 30.18
C HIS A 335 -2.19 12.85 30.66
N GLY A 336 -1.23 12.39 29.86
CA GLY A 336 -0.39 11.25 30.21
C GLY A 336 -0.64 10.02 29.34
N ILE A 337 0.34 9.12 29.34
CA ILE A 337 0.25 7.83 28.64
C ILE A 337 -0.55 6.91 29.56
N ASP A 338 -1.83 6.67 29.23
CA ASP A 338 -2.59 5.60 29.88
C ASP A 338 -1.98 4.25 29.51
N GLN A 339 -1.48 3.55 30.52
CA GLN A 339 -0.78 2.27 30.35
C GLN A 339 -1.63 1.23 29.61
N LEU A 340 -2.94 1.18 29.92
CA LEU A 340 -3.84 0.26 29.25
C LEU A 340 -3.99 0.59 27.77
N SER A 341 -4.26 1.85 27.45
CA SER A 341 -4.39 2.33 26.06
C SER A 341 -3.11 2.12 25.26
N PHE A 342 -1.96 2.33 25.89
CA PHE A 342 -0.66 2.06 25.28
C PHE A 342 -0.47 0.57 24.98
N ALA A 343 -0.76 -0.31 25.94
CA ALA A 343 -0.66 -1.76 25.75
C ALA A 343 -1.61 -2.27 24.67
N LEU A 344 -2.86 -1.78 24.64
CA LEU A 344 -3.85 -2.12 23.60
C LEU A 344 -3.42 -1.61 22.23
N GLY A 345 -2.85 -0.41 22.13
CA GLY A 345 -2.29 0.14 20.90
C GLY A 345 -1.08 -0.66 20.37
N LEU A 346 -0.21 -1.16 21.25
CA LEU A 346 0.86 -2.08 20.89
C LEU A 346 0.29 -3.41 20.36
N LEU A 347 -0.70 -3.97 21.05
CA LEU A 347 -1.37 -5.20 20.61
C LEU A 347 -2.00 -5.03 19.22
N GLU A 348 -2.73 -3.93 19.00
CA GLU A 348 -3.29 -3.60 17.70
C GLU A 348 -2.20 -3.53 16.63
N SER A 349 -1.09 -2.84 16.91
CA SER A 349 0.02 -2.69 15.98
C SER A 349 0.68 -4.03 15.63
N MET A 350 0.83 -4.92 16.61
CA MET A 350 1.36 -6.27 16.41
C MET A 350 0.46 -7.14 15.54
N LEU A 351 -0.87 -7.01 15.69
CA LEU A 351 -1.84 -7.80 14.91
C LEU A 351 -2.19 -7.20 13.55
N ARG A 352 -1.82 -5.96 13.29
CA ARG A 352 -2.09 -5.26 12.02
C ARG A 352 -1.60 -6.00 10.76
N PRO A 353 -0.43 -6.70 10.74
CA PRO A 353 -0.01 -7.49 9.60
C PRO A 353 -1.01 -8.58 9.21
N LEU A 354 -1.81 -9.09 10.16
CA LEU A 354 -2.83 -10.10 9.90
C LEU A 354 -3.85 -9.65 8.85
N LEU A 355 -4.23 -8.36 8.89
CA LEU A 355 -5.10 -7.76 7.89
C LEU A 355 -4.45 -7.83 6.50
N GLY A 356 -3.18 -7.44 6.39
CA GLY A 356 -2.42 -7.51 5.14
C GLY A 356 -2.31 -8.94 4.59
N VAL A 357 -2.05 -9.92 5.47
CA VAL A 357 -2.01 -11.35 5.12
C VAL A 357 -3.35 -11.81 4.54
N ALA A 358 -4.46 -11.48 5.18
CA ALA A 358 -5.79 -11.85 4.70
C ALA A 358 -6.08 -11.25 3.32
N PHE A 359 -5.72 -9.99 3.07
CA PHE A 359 -5.88 -9.36 1.76
C PHE A 359 -5.02 -9.99 0.67
N VAL A 360 -3.79 -10.43 0.98
CA VAL A 360 -2.95 -11.18 0.02
C VAL A 360 -3.61 -12.51 -0.36
N LEU A 361 -4.19 -13.23 0.58
CA LEU A 361 -4.88 -14.48 0.30
C LEU A 361 -6.11 -14.28 -0.57
N ILE A 362 -6.90 -13.24 -0.32
CA ILE A 362 -8.05 -12.88 -1.17
C ILE A 362 -7.58 -12.50 -2.58
N PHE A 363 -6.51 -11.72 -2.68
CA PHE A 363 -5.90 -11.31 -3.94
C PHE A 363 -5.45 -12.52 -4.77
N PHE A 364 -4.74 -13.50 -4.17
CA PHE A 364 -4.33 -14.72 -4.87
C PHE A 364 -5.53 -15.55 -5.34
N ALA A 365 -6.55 -15.68 -4.51
CA ALA A 365 -7.79 -16.38 -4.88
C ALA A 365 -8.56 -15.67 -6.01
N ALA A 366 -8.53 -14.36 -6.08
CA ALA A 366 -9.13 -13.59 -7.16
C ALA A 366 -8.32 -13.72 -8.45
N LYS A 367 -6.99 -13.61 -8.36
CA LYS A 367 -6.09 -13.64 -9.50
C LYS A 367 -6.03 -15.01 -10.18
N SER A 368 -5.94 -16.10 -9.39
CA SER A 368 -5.94 -17.45 -9.96
C SER A 368 -7.17 -17.70 -10.85
N ARG A 369 -8.33 -17.22 -10.42
CA ARG A 369 -9.57 -17.37 -11.19
C ARG A 369 -9.56 -16.62 -12.50
N VAL A 370 -9.13 -15.35 -12.48
CA VAL A 370 -9.06 -14.55 -13.72
C VAL A 370 -8.13 -15.23 -14.74
N LEU A 371 -7.06 -15.87 -14.26
CA LEU A 371 -6.15 -16.63 -15.13
C LEU A 371 -6.79 -17.90 -15.67
N ASP A 372 -7.54 -18.66 -14.84
CA ASP A 372 -8.25 -19.87 -15.25
C ASP A 372 -9.37 -19.56 -16.25
N GLU A 373 -10.12 -18.48 -16.04
CA GLU A 373 -11.15 -18.01 -16.97
C GLU A 373 -10.54 -17.67 -18.33
N ALA A 374 -9.44 -16.92 -18.36
CA ALA A 374 -8.73 -16.54 -19.60
C ALA A 374 -8.11 -17.76 -20.33
N GLU A 375 -7.69 -18.78 -19.60
CA GLU A 375 -7.18 -20.01 -20.20
C GLU A 375 -8.30 -20.87 -20.79
N SER A 376 -9.44 -20.95 -20.09
CA SER A 376 -10.66 -21.63 -20.56
C SER A 376 -11.19 -21.02 -21.85
N GLU A 377 -11.25 -19.69 -21.95
CA GLU A 377 -11.69 -18.98 -23.16
C GLU A 377 -10.76 -19.29 -24.34
N ARG A 378 -9.45 -19.26 -24.14
CA ARG A 378 -8.47 -19.61 -25.19
C ARG A 378 -8.61 -21.04 -25.70
N ASN A 379 -8.90 -21.98 -24.81
CA ASN A 379 -9.08 -23.38 -25.18
C ASN A 379 -10.41 -23.65 -25.90
N HIS A 380 -11.39 -22.76 -25.79
CA HIS A 380 -12.66 -22.84 -26.55
C HIS A 380 -12.55 -22.22 -27.94
N GLU A 381 -11.61 -21.30 -28.17
CA GLU A 381 -11.38 -20.64 -29.46
C GLU A 381 -10.39 -21.42 -30.37
N ALA A 382 -9.62 -22.35 -29.81
CA ALA A 382 -8.67 -23.21 -30.54
C ALA A 382 -9.32 -24.51 -30.99
#